data_7a491cba8db3f9875914901ef0de1581
#
_entry.id   7a491cba8db3f9875914901ef0de1581
#
_cell.length_a   1.000
_cell.length_b   1.000
_cell.length_c   1.000
_cell.angle_alpha   90.00
_cell.angle_beta   90.00
_cell.angle_gamma   90.00
#
_symmetry.space_group_name_H-M   'P 1'
#
loop_
_entity.id
_entity.type
_entity.pdbx_description
1 polymer ?
#
loop_
_entity_poly.entity_id
_entity_poly.type
_entity_poly.pdbx_seq_one_letter_code
_entity_poly.pdbx_strand_id
1 'polypeptide(L)'
;MNAVYPKVMAAHGLILASPVYLTRMSWLMAAFMDRLRAIGHGKLYIGSLKNKVAGAMAVTWERNSGAETTLLSMLQGMMLFSLIPVGAGLWGPYGATGLSSADFKDHPGNKHGVLADEYGMRNARELGRSVAGLAMVVQAGTETLRDSGKDGSRS
;
A
#
# COMPACT_ATOMS: atom_id res chain seq x y z
N MET A 1 -1.28 17.95 -1.47
CA MET A 1 -1.99 17.11 -0.48
C MET A 1 -3.47 17.44 -0.36
N ASN A 2 -3.91 18.68 -0.39
CA ASN A 2 -5.35 19.03 -0.21
C ASN A 2 -6.30 18.28 -1.15
N ALA A 3 -5.92 18.03 -2.40
CA ALA A 3 -6.70 17.24 -3.36
C ALA A 3 -6.62 15.71 -3.14
N VAL A 4 -5.65 15.24 -2.36
CA VAL A 4 -5.41 13.81 -2.11
C VAL A 4 -6.11 13.32 -0.85
N TYR A 5 -6.13 14.11 0.22
CA TYR A 5 -6.76 13.73 1.48
C TYR A 5 -8.23 13.28 1.35
N PRO A 6 -9.12 13.99 0.63
CA PRO A 6 -10.49 13.53 0.46
C PRO A 6 -10.58 12.16 -0.22
N LYS A 7 -9.70 11.90 -1.20
CA LYS A 7 -9.66 10.60 -1.90
C LYS A 7 -9.20 9.48 -0.98
N VAL A 8 -8.16 9.72 -0.18
CA VAL A 8 -7.65 8.74 0.80
C VAL A 8 -8.70 8.47 1.88
N MET A 9 -9.39 9.51 2.36
CA MET A 9 -10.45 9.35 3.36
C MET A 9 -11.66 8.61 2.81
N ALA A 10 -12.03 8.80 1.55
CA ALA A 10 -13.17 8.12 0.91
C ALA A 10 -12.85 6.67 0.50
N ALA A 11 -11.59 6.31 0.32
CA ALA A 11 -11.19 4.98 -0.11
C ALA A 11 -11.42 3.94 0.99
N HIS A 12 -11.87 2.73 0.63
CA HIS A 12 -11.97 1.57 1.52
C HIS A 12 -10.66 0.75 1.55
N GLY A 13 -9.88 0.85 0.48
CA GLY A 13 -8.57 0.22 0.34
C GLY A 13 -7.56 1.16 -0.30
N LEU A 14 -6.28 1.00 0.05
CA LEU A 14 -5.16 1.80 -0.44
C LEU A 14 -4.04 0.88 -0.91
N ILE A 15 -3.43 1.19 -2.04
CA ILE A 15 -2.17 0.56 -2.46
C ILE A 15 -1.14 1.66 -2.60
N LEU A 16 -0.05 1.56 -1.84
CA LEU A 16 1.09 2.46 -1.92
C LEU A 16 2.19 1.80 -2.74
N ALA A 17 2.64 2.48 -3.78
CA ALA A 17 3.68 2.00 -4.68
C ALA A 17 4.87 2.95 -4.70
N SER A 18 6.08 2.41 -4.54
CA SER A 18 7.32 3.18 -4.55
C SER A 18 8.38 2.53 -5.44
N PRO A 19 9.13 3.31 -6.23
CA PRO A 19 10.42 2.83 -6.70
C PRO A 19 11.36 2.63 -5.51
N VAL A 20 12.28 1.69 -5.65
CA VAL A 20 13.34 1.46 -4.67
C VAL A 20 14.57 2.28 -5.05
N TYR A 21 14.96 3.20 -4.19
CA TYR A 21 16.17 3.98 -4.32
C TYR A 21 17.06 3.79 -3.11
N LEU A 22 18.30 3.38 -3.34
CA LEU A 22 19.26 3.12 -2.25
C LEU A 22 18.68 2.19 -1.17
N THR A 23 18.08 1.06 -1.63
CA THR A 23 17.49 0.00 -0.80
C THR A 23 16.27 0.40 0.05
N ARG A 24 15.63 1.52 -0.23
CA ARG A 24 14.47 2.04 0.53
C ARG A 24 13.44 2.70 -0.38
N MET A 25 12.27 3.02 0.19
CA MET A 25 11.25 3.80 -0.51
C MET A 25 11.79 5.17 -0.95
N SER A 26 11.25 5.70 -2.03
CA SER A 26 11.60 7.04 -2.50
C SER A 26 11.25 8.11 -1.45
N TRP A 27 11.97 9.22 -1.48
CA TRP A 27 11.70 10.36 -0.61
C TRP A 27 10.27 10.90 -0.79
N LEU A 28 9.72 10.83 -2.00
CA LEU A 28 8.34 11.24 -2.28
C LEU A 28 7.33 10.36 -1.55
N MET A 29 7.55 9.03 -1.50
CA MET A 29 6.70 8.12 -0.75
C MET A 29 6.83 8.37 0.75
N ALA A 30 8.04 8.55 1.25
CA ALA A 30 8.27 8.89 2.65
C ALA A 30 7.54 10.20 3.04
N ALA A 31 7.71 11.26 2.24
CA ALA A 31 7.03 12.53 2.47
C ALA A 31 5.50 12.42 2.35
N PHE A 32 4.99 11.57 1.47
CA PHE A 32 3.56 11.27 1.38
C PHE A 32 3.05 10.62 2.67
N MET A 33 3.74 9.59 3.15
CA MET A 33 3.38 8.90 4.39
C MET A 33 3.45 9.83 5.61
N ASP A 34 4.50 10.66 5.71
CA ASP A 34 4.58 11.67 6.77
C ASP A 34 3.38 12.62 6.76
N ARG A 35 2.91 13.00 5.59
CA ARG A 35 1.75 13.88 5.44
C ARG A 35 0.42 13.20 5.76
N LEU A 36 0.32 11.88 5.69
CA LEU A 36 -0.87 11.16 6.14
C LEU A 36 -1.16 11.36 7.64
N ARG A 37 -0.17 11.79 8.43
CA ARG A 37 -0.37 12.16 9.85
C ARG A 37 -1.49 13.19 10.03
N ALA A 38 -1.67 14.10 9.06
CA ALA A 38 -2.72 15.11 9.15
C ALA A 38 -4.13 14.51 9.22
N ILE A 39 -4.36 13.37 8.57
CA ILE A 39 -5.66 12.66 8.55
C ILE A 39 -5.67 11.39 9.43
N GLY A 40 -4.52 10.87 9.81
CA GLY A 40 -4.43 9.71 10.70
C GLY A 40 -4.45 10.09 12.19
N HIS A 41 -3.75 11.18 12.55
CA HIS A 41 -3.57 11.64 13.92
C HIS A 41 -3.99 13.09 14.15
N GLY A 42 -4.41 13.80 13.11
CA GLY A 42 -4.87 15.19 13.24
C GLY A 42 -6.18 15.29 14.03
N LYS A 43 -6.32 16.31 14.89
CA LYS A 43 -7.49 16.49 15.76
C LYS A 43 -8.85 16.40 15.06
N LEU A 44 -8.93 16.87 13.82
CA LEU A 44 -10.18 16.88 13.02
C LEU A 44 -10.50 15.55 12.36
N TYR A 45 -9.50 14.68 12.16
CA TYR A 45 -9.61 13.49 11.33
C TYR A 45 -9.01 12.25 12.01
N ILE A 46 -8.86 12.29 13.33
CA ILE A 46 -8.28 11.16 14.08
C ILE A 46 -9.04 9.87 13.77
N GLY A 47 -8.29 8.83 13.43
CA GLY A 47 -8.88 7.54 13.10
C GLY A 47 -9.47 7.42 11.69
N SER A 48 -9.40 8.46 10.83
CA SER A 48 -9.94 8.39 9.46
C SER A 48 -9.30 7.30 8.58
N LEU A 49 -8.13 6.79 8.97
CA LEU A 49 -7.44 5.70 8.28
C LEU A 49 -7.70 4.34 8.95
N LYS A 50 -8.25 4.30 10.15
CA LYS A 50 -8.52 3.07 10.90
C LYS A 50 -9.40 2.11 10.10
N ASN A 51 -9.02 0.85 10.10
CA ASN A 51 -9.74 -0.25 9.44
C ASN A 51 -9.81 -0.19 7.90
N LYS A 52 -9.07 0.72 7.24
CA LYS A 52 -8.92 0.64 5.80
C LYS A 52 -7.88 -0.42 5.45
N VAL A 53 -8.14 -1.19 4.41
CA VAL A 53 -7.21 -2.22 3.94
C VAL A 53 -6.08 -1.58 3.12
N ALA A 54 -4.85 -2.02 3.32
CA ALA A 54 -3.71 -1.44 2.62
C ALA A 54 -2.75 -2.49 2.08
N GLY A 55 -2.18 -2.23 0.92
CA GLY A 55 -1.14 -3.03 0.30
C GLY A 55 0.07 -2.19 -0.09
N ALA A 56 1.24 -2.82 -0.12
CA ALA A 56 2.49 -2.19 -0.53
C ALA A 56 3.01 -2.78 -1.83
N MET A 57 3.55 -1.93 -2.72
CA MET A 57 4.25 -2.34 -3.94
C MET A 57 5.62 -1.67 -4.02
N ALA A 58 6.59 -2.39 -4.55
CA ALA A 58 7.93 -1.86 -4.80
C ALA A 58 8.42 -2.26 -6.18
N VAL A 59 9.05 -1.34 -6.91
CA VAL A 59 9.73 -1.61 -8.18
C VAL A 59 11.21 -1.35 -8.01
N THR A 60 12.01 -2.38 -8.30
CA THR A 60 13.48 -2.29 -8.25
C THR A 60 14.05 -2.37 -9.66
N TRP A 61 15.27 -1.89 -9.83
CA TRP A 61 16.01 -2.09 -11.08
C TRP A 61 16.51 -3.54 -11.18
N GLU A 62 16.98 -4.11 -10.07
CA GLU A 62 17.55 -5.45 -9.99
C GLU A 62 17.04 -6.21 -8.76
N ARG A 63 17.37 -7.52 -8.69
CA ARG A 63 17.11 -8.36 -7.53
C ARG A 63 17.99 -7.97 -6.34
N ASN A 64 17.55 -8.31 -5.13
CA ASN A 64 18.30 -8.08 -3.88
C ASN A 64 18.66 -6.62 -3.61
N SER A 65 17.95 -5.67 -4.20
CA SER A 65 18.23 -4.24 -4.12
C SER A 65 17.33 -3.49 -3.13
N GLY A 66 16.68 -4.20 -2.20
CA GLY A 66 15.92 -3.59 -1.11
C GLY A 66 14.41 -3.49 -1.36
N ALA A 67 13.84 -4.36 -2.21
CA ALA A 67 12.39 -4.42 -2.41
C ALA A 67 11.67 -4.75 -1.12
N GLU A 68 12.07 -5.81 -0.44
CA GLU A 68 11.47 -6.27 0.82
C GLU A 68 11.62 -5.23 1.92
N THR A 69 12.78 -4.61 2.04
CA THR A 69 13.01 -3.53 3.01
C THR A 69 12.08 -2.35 2.75
N THR A 70 11.87 -2.01 1.49
CA THR A 70 10.95 -0.95 1.07
C THR A 70 9.50 -1.30 1.42
N LEU A 71 9.06 -2.54 1.13
CA LEU A 71 7.72 -3.03 1.50
C LEU A 71 7.51 -2.97 3.01
N LEU A 72 8.44 -3.54 3.79
CA LEU A 72 8.36 -3.57 5.25
C LEU A 72 8.29 -2.17 5.85
N SER A 73 9.08 -1.24 5.34
CA SER A 73 9.04 0.15 5.81
C SER A 73 7.70 0.84 5.53
N MET A 74 7.08 0.59 4.37
CA MET A 74 5.74 1.08 4.08
C MET A 74 4.68 0.42 4.97
N LEU A 75 4.76 -0.91 5.18
CA LEU A 75 3.83 -1.64 6.05
C LEU A 75 3.89 -1.15 7.49
N GLN A 76 5.08 -0.86 8.03
CA GLN A 76 5.23 -0.29 9.38
C GLN A 76 4.47 1.04 9.51
N GLY A 77 4.60 1.93 8.54
CA GLY A 77 3.85 3.19 8.52
C GLY A 77 2.34 2.99 8.38
N MET A 78 1.91 2.02 7.58
CA MET A 78 0.49 1.66 7.45
C MET A 78 -0.09 1.17 8.77
N MET A 79 0.62 0.29 9.48
CA MET A 79 0.20 -0.22 10.80
C MET A 79 0.13 0.89 11.85
N LEU A 80 1.05 1.86 11.82
CA LEU A 80 1.00 3.04 12.70
C LEU A 80 -0.31 3.83 12.52
N PHE A 81 -0.84 3.89 11.30
CA PHE A 81 -2.13 4.54 11.01
C PHE A 81 -3.35 3.63 11.23
N SER A 82 -3.17 2.45 11.83
CA SER A 82 -4.24 1.45 12.03
C SER A 82 -4.89 0.98 10.72
N LEU A 83 -4.13 1.02 9.62
CA LEU A 83 -4.50 0.34 8.39
C LEU A 83 -4.32 -1.16 8.57
N ILE A 84 -5.10 -1.96 7.84
CA ILE A 84 -5.01 -3.41 7.82
C ILE A 84 -4.13 -3.82 6.64
N PRO A 85 -2.84 -4.16 6.84
CA PRO A 85 -1.96 -4.51 5.75
C PRO A 85 -2.27 -5.91 5.22
N VAL A 86 -2.21 -6.06 3.88
CA VAL A 86 -2.34 -7.36 3.20
C VAL A 86 -1.24 -7.54 2.18
N GLY A 87 -0.84 -8.79 1.98
CA GLY A 87 0.11 -9.18 0.94
C GLY A 87 -0.56 -9.65 -0.36
N ALA A 88 0.28 -10.07 -1.30
CA ALA A 88 -0.09 -10.66 -2.57
C ALA A 88 -0.18 -12.21 -2.49
N GLY A 89 -0.67 -12.73 -1.37
CA GLY A 89 -0.76 -14.16 -1.11
C GLY A 89 0.59 -14.82 -0.77
N LEU A 90 0.69 -16.12 -0.98
CA LEU A 90 1.85 -16.92 -0.60
C LEU A 90 3.17 -16.46 -1.25
N TRP A 91 3.09 -15.94 -2.47
CA TRP A 91 4.25 -15.52 -3.27
C TRP A 91 4.67 -14.07 -3.06
N GLY A 92 3.94 -13.33 -2.26
CA GLY A 92 4.21 -11.91 -1.94
C GLY A 92 3.67 -11.54 -0.57
N PRO A 93 4.18 -12.16 0.52
CA PRO A 93 3.61 -11.99 1.86
C PRO A 93 3.66 -10.55 2.36
N TYR A 94 4.62 -9.78 1.92
CA TYR A 94 4.77 -8.36 2.31
C TYR A 94 4.18 -7.37 1.29
N GLY A 95 3.66 -7.86 0.17
CA GLY A 95 3.17 -7.03 -0.92
C GLY A 95 3.66 -7.50 -2.29
N ALA A 96 3.61 -6.63 -3.30
CA ALA A 96 4.06 -6.96 -4.64
C ALA A 96 5.40 -6.29 -4.96
N THR A 97 6.29 -7.05 -5.59
CA THR A 97 7.56 -6.52 -6.12
C THR A 97 7.60 -6.69 -7.63
N GLY A 98 8.26 -5.78 -8.32
CA GLY A 98 8.52 -5.88 -9.75
C GLY A 98 9.93 -5.45 -10.10
N LEU A 99 10.48 -6.04 -11.15
CA LEU A 99 11.79 -5.72 -11.71
C LEU A 99 11.61 -4.81 -12.94
N SER A 100 12.28 -3.67 -12.94
CA SER A 100 12.29 -2.78 -14.12
C SER A 100 13.33 -3.18 -15.17
N SER A 101 14.32 -4.01 -14.79
CA SER A 101 15.29 -4.60 -15.71
C SER A 101 15.43 -6.09 -15.44
N ALA A 102 14.95 -6.93 -16.35
CA ALA A 102 15.04 -8.38 -16.23
C ALA A 102 16.45 -8.92 -16.59
N ASP A 103 17.22 -8.19 -17.37
CA ASP A 103 18.53 -8.58 -17.90
C ASP A 103 19.69 -7.75 -17.37
N PHE A 104 19.47 -6.93 -16.35
CA PHE A 104 20.44 -6.02 -15.75
C PHE A 104 21.05 -5.00 -16.73
N LYS A 105 20.38 -4.77 -17.87
CA LYS A 105 20.81 -3.76 -18.82
C LYS A 105 19.94 -2.53 -18.71
N ASP A 106 20.60 -1.40 -18.86
CA ASP A 106 19.89 -0.13 -19.01
C ASP A 106 19.28 -0.08 -20.40
N HIS A 107 17.97 0.05 -20.49
CA HIS A 107 17.25 0.19 -21.75
C HIS A 107 16.75 1.65 -21.87
N PRO A 108 17.58 2.57 -22.39
CA PRO A 108 17.18 3.97 -22.54
C PRO A 108 15.87 4.08 -23.34
N GLY A 109 14.89 4.75 -22.74
CA GLY A 109 13.56 4.91 -23.34
C GLY A 109 12.52 3.85 -22.94
N ASN A 110 12.90 2.73 -22.34
CA ASN A 110 11.93 1.76 -21.81
C ASN A 110 11.46 2.16 -20.41
N LYS A 111 10.48 3.06 -20.34
CA LYS A 111 9.88 3.49 -19.07
C LYS A 111 8.96 2.43 -18.44
N HIS A 112 8.71 1.33 -19.11
CA HIS A 112 7.73 0.30 -18.71
C HIS A 112 8.34 -1.09 -18.63
N GLY A 113 9.65 -1.19 -18.38
CA GLY A 113 10.35 -2.48 -18.31
C GLY A 113 9.74 -3.47 -17.32
N VAL A 114 9.15 -2.98 -16.25
CA VAL A 114 8.44 -3.80 -15.25
C VAL A 114 7.25 -4.60 -15.84
N LEU A 115 6.69 -4.17 -16.96
CA LEU A 115 5.60 -4.92 -17.62
C LEU A 115 6.07 -6.25 -18.22
N ALA A 116 7.36 -6.42 -18.47
CA ALA A 116 7.97 -7.68 -18.89
C ALA A 116 8.22 -8.66 -17.71
N ASP A 117 8.12 -8.21 -16.47
CA ASP A 117 8.20 -9.06 -15.28
C ASP A 117 6.85 -9.72 -15.02
N GLU A 118 6.62 -10.88 -15.66
CA GLU A 118 5.37 -11.63 -15.53
C GLU A 118 5.05 -12.00 -14.08
N TYR A 119 6.08 -12.34 -13.29
CA TYR A 119 5.92 -12.69 -11.88
C TYR A 119 5.50 -11.48 -11.05
N GLY A 120 6.18 -10.35 -11.19
CA GLY A 120 5.82 -9.11 -10.54
C GLY A 120 4.42 -8.62 -10.93
N MET A 121 4.08 -8.70 -12.22
CA MET A 121 2.76 -8.34 -12.72
C MET A 121 1.64 -9.23 -12.17
N ARG A 122 1.91 -10.54 -12.02
CA ARG A 122 0.96 -11.45 -11.36
C ARG A 122 0.75 -11.07 -9.90
N ASN A 123 1.83 -10.86 -9.15
CA ASN A 123 1.76 -10.46 -7.74
C ASN A 123 1.04 -9.13 -7.56
N ALA A 124 1.26 -8.17 -8.45
CA ALA A 124 0.55 -6.89 -8.42
C ALA A 124 -0.97 -7.07 -8.58
N ARG A 125 -1.41 -7.97 -9.47
CA ARG A 125 -2.84 -8.29 -9.64
C ARG A 125 -3.41 -9.01 -8.42
N GLU A 126 -2.66 -9.95 -7.83
CA GLU A 126 -3.09 -10.65 -6.60
C GLU A 126 -3.19 -9.69 -5.42
N LEU A 127 -2.25 -8.75 -5.28
CA LEU A 127 -2.34 -7.70 -4.26
C LEU A 127 -3.62 -6.87 -4.44
N GLY A 128 -3.92 -6.47 -5.67
CA GLY A 128 -5.16 -5.74 -5.98
C GLY A 128 -6.41 -6.51 -5.57
N ARG A 129 -6.46 -7.82 -5.86
CA ARG A 129 -7.58 -8.70 -5.46
C ARG A 129 -7.67 -8.84 -3.95
N SER A 130 -6.53 -9.03 -3.27
CA SER A 130 -6.47 -9.16 -1.80
C SER A 130 -6.97 -7.88 -1.11
N VAL A 131 -6.51 -6.72 -1.55
CA VAL A 131 -6.94 -5.43 -0.99
C VAL A 131 -8.43 -5.21 -1.24
N ALA A 132 -8.91 -5.42 -2.46
CA ALA A 132 -10.33 -5.21 -2.79
C ALA A 132 -11.23 -6.19 -2.05
N GLY A 133 -10.88 -7.47 -2.05
CA GLY A 133 -11.67 -8.52 -1.39
C GLY A 133 -11.80 -8.29 0.11
N LEU A 134 -10.68 -8.02 0.79
CA LEU A 134 -10.73 -7.75 2.23
C LEU A 134 -11.41 -6.42 2.54
N ALA A 135 -11.27 -5.39 1.71
CA ALA A 135 -11.96 -4.12 1.90
C ALA A 135 -13.50 -4.30 1.88
N MET A 136 -14.02 -5.15 0.99
CA MET A 136 -15.45 -5.49 0.97
C MET A 136 -15.90 -6.19 2.27
N VAL A 137 -15.11 -7.14 2.76
CA VAL A 137 -15.40 -7.85 4.03
C VAL A 137 -15.41 -6.89 5.20
N VAL A 138 -14.39 -6.02 5.30
CA VAL A 138 -14.28 -5.04 6.39
C VAL A 138 -15.43 -4.04 6.33
N GLN A 139 -15.83 -3.59 5.13
CA GLN A 139 -16.96 -2.68 4.96
C GLN A 139 -18.26 -3.33 5.42
N ALA A 140 -18.58 -4.53 4.94
CA ALA A 140 -19.78 -5.25 5.33
C ALA A 140 -19.83 -5.51 6.86
N GLY A 141 -18.70 -5.90 7.46
CA GLY A 141 -18.60 -6.07 8.91
C GLY A 141 -18.84 -4.77 9.68
N THR A 142 -18.30 -3.66 9.18
CA THR A 142 -18.47 -2.33 9.81
C THR A 142 -19.94 -1.89 9.75
N GLU A 143 -20.62 -2.08 8.63
CA GLU A 143 -22.03 -1.77 8.47
C GLU A 143 -22.89 -2.61 9.43
N THR A 144 -22.65 -3.92 9.50
CA THR A 144 -23.35 -4.83 10.42
C THR A 144 -23.19 -4.43 11.89
N LEU A 145 -21.97 -4.01 12.29
CA LEU A 145 -21.70 -3.56 13.65
C LEU A 145 -22.41 -2.25 13.97
N ARG A 146 -22.48 -1.32 13.03
CA ARG A 146 -23.26 -0.07 13.19
C ARG A 146 -24.75 -0.34 13.38
N ASP A 147 -25.33 -1.18 12.54
CA ASP A 147 -26.75 -1.52 12.58
C ASP A 147 -27.11 -2.26 13.88
N SER A 148 -26.20 -3.03 14.43
CA SER A 148 -26.40 -3.72 15.72
C SER A 148 -26.13 -2.86 16.95
N GLY A 149 -25.77 -1.58 16.82
CA GLY A 149 -25.41 -0.68 17.92
C GLY A 149 -24.10 -1.05 18.64
N LYS A 150 -23.32 -1.97 18.09
CA LYS A 150 -22.04 -2.47 18.65
C LYS A 150 -20.81 -1.79 18.05
N ASP A 151 -21.00 -0.68 17.34
CA ASP A 151 -19.87 0.08 16.76
C ASP A 151 -19.06 0.73 17.88
N GLY A 152 -17.91 0.13 18.21
CA GLY A 152 -16.93 0.63 19.18
C GLY A 152 -16.17 1.89 18.73
N SER A 153 -16.73 2.69 17.82
CA SER A 153 -16.12 3.93 17.32
C SER A 153 -16.12 5.10 18.32
N ARG A 154 -16.59 4.87 19.56
CA ARG A 154 -16.62 5.87 20.64
C ARG A 154 -15.60 5.54 21.73
N SER A 155 -14.30 5.59 21.40
CA SER A 155 -13.25 5.69 22.44
C SER A 155 -12.00 6.35 21.86
#